data_26aad8ba3ed5ccd601ca32a7f7670014
#
_entry.id   26aad8ba3ed5ccd601ca32a7f7670014
#
_cell.length_a   1.000
_cell.length_b   1.000
_cell.length_c   1.000
_cell.angle_alpha   90.00
_cell.angle_beta   90.00
_cell.angle_gamma   90.00
#
_symmetry.space_group_name_H-M   'P 1'
#
loop_
_entity.id
_entity.type
_entity.pdbx_description
1 polymer ?
#
loop_
_entity_poly.entity_id
_entity_poly.type
_entity_poly.pdbx_seq_one_letter_code
_entity_poly.pdbx_strand_id
1 'polypeptide(L)'
;SCPHVALLLSSGMGHLTPCLRFAATLVQHHCRVTIITNYPTVSVAESRAISLLLSDFPQITEKQFHLLPFDPSTANTTDPFFLRWEAIRRSAHLLNPLLSSISPPLSALVIDSPLVSSFVPVAANLDLPSYVLFTSSTRMCSLQETFPAFVASKTNFDSIQLDDVIEIPGFSPVPVSSVPPDFLNLNHLFTTMLIQNGQSFRKANGILINTFEALEGGILPGINDKRAADGLPPYCSVGPLLPCKFEKTECSAPVKWLDDQPEGSVVYVSFGSRFALSSEQIKELGDGLIRSGCRFLWVVKCKKVDQEDEESLDELLGRDVLEKIKKYGFVIKNWVNQQEILDHRAVGGFVTHGGWNSSMEAVWHGVPMLVWPQFGDQKINAEVIERSGLGMWVKRWGWGTQQLVKGEEIGERIKDLMGNNPLRVRAKTLREEARKAIEVGGSSEKTLKELIENWKKTSRKT
;
A
#
# COMPACT_ATOMS: atom_id res chain seq x y z
N SER A 1 18.84 14.07 23.29
CA SER A 1 17.39 14.13 23.54
C SER A 1 16.69 13.16 22.60
N CYS A 2 15.60 12.57 23.05
CA CYS A 2 14.73 11.72 22.24
C CYS A 2 13.96 12.62 21.25
N PRO A 3 14.02 12.38 19.92
CA PRO A 3 13.26 13.20 18.99
C PRO A 3 11.76 12.92 19.14
N HIS A 4 10.96 13.95 18.95
CA HIS A 4 9.50 13.86 18.98
C HIS A 4 8.94 13.99 17.57
N VAL A 5 8.34 12.95 17.06
CA VAL A 5 7.82 12.87 15.69
C VAL A 5 6.30 12.79 15.71
N ALA A 6 5.64 13.66 14.96
CA ALA A 6 4.21 13.55 14.72
C ALA A 6 3.94 12.90 13.36
N LEU A 7 2.92 12.02 13.30
CA LEU A 7 2.42 11.45 12.06
C LEU A 7 1.01 11.96 11.80
N LEU A 8 0.82 12.66 10.67
CA LEU A 8 -0.49 13.09 10.20
C LEU A 8 -1.08 11.99 9.33
N LEU A 9 -2.11 11.34 9.83
CA LEU A 9 -2.77 10.22 9.17
C LEU A 9 -3.80 10.71 8.15
N SER A 10 -3.95 9.99 7.06
CA SER A 10 -5.09 10.14 6.16
C SER A 10 -6.16 9.09 6.45
N SER A 11 -6.87 8.62 5.45
CA SER A 11 -7.90 7.58 5.58
C SER A 11 -7.73 6.50 4.52
N GLY A 12 -8.33 5.35 4.77
CA GLY A 12 -8.19 4.12 3.99
C GLY A 12 -7.14 3.19 4.58
N MET A 13 -7.48 1.91 4.76
CA MET A 13 -6.58 0.94 5.41
C MET A 13 -5.24 0.77 4.67
N GLY A 14 -5.23 0.97 3.34
CA GLY A 14 -4.00 0.96 2.53
C GLY A 14 -2.99 2.03 2.92
N HIS A 15 -3.46 3.15 3.44
CA HIS A 15 -2.67 4.27 3.94
C HIS A 15 -2.44 4.18 5.45
N LEU A 16 -3.49 3.87 6.20
CA LEU A 16 -3.43 3.83 7.66
C LEU A 16 -2.46 2.75 8.17
N THR A 17 -2.55 1.53 7.63
CA THR A 17 -1.73 0.39 8.09
C THR A 17 -0.23 0.69 8.08
N PRO A 18 0.40 1.15 6.97
CA PRO A 18 1.82 1.48 6.99
C PRO A 18 2.15 2.66 7.93
N CYS A 19 1.25 3.63 8.09
CA CYS A 19 1.45 4.72 9.06
C CYS A 19 1.51 4.19 10.50
N LEU A 20 0.60 3.31 10.89
CA LEU A 20 0.58 2.72 12.23
C LEU A 20 1.81 1.82 12.47
N ARG A 21 2.23 1.03 11.49
CA ARG A 21 3.44 0.22 11.54
C ARG A 21 4.70 1.11 11.67
N PHE A 22 4.74 2.22 10.96
CA PHE A 22 5.84 3.17 11.07
C PHE A 22 5.87 3.86 12.44
N ALA A 23 4.73 4.23 13.00
CA ALA A 23 4.62 4.76 14.36
C ALA A 23 5.20 3.76 15.39
N ALA A 24 4.82 2.49 15.29
CA ALA A 24 5.35 1.42 16.14
C ALA A 24 6.87 1.25 15.97
N THR A 25 7.36 1.29 14.73
CA THR A 25 8.80 1.23 14.42
C THR A 25 9.57 2.38 15.08
N LEU A 26 9.06 3.61 15.00
CA LEU A 26 9.69 4.78 15.64
C LEU A 26 9.75 4.64 17.15
N VAL A 27 8.71 4.10 17.77
CA VAL A 27 8.72 3.80 19.23
C VAL A 27 9.78 2.78 19.59
N GLN A 28 9.94 1.71 18.79
CA GLN A 28 10.99 0.70 18.99
C GLN A 28 12.41 1.29 18.86
N HIS A 29 12.56 2.35 18.08
CA HIS A 29 13.80 3.13 17.96
C HIS A 29 13.90 4.30 18.96
N HIS A 30 13.12 4.24 20.04
CA HIS A 30 13.16 5.20 21.14
C HIS A 30 12.78 6.64 20.74
N CYS A 31 11.98 6.83 19.69
CA CYS A 31 11.37 8.12 19.39
C CYS A 31 10.13 8.33 20.26
N ARG A 32 9.86 9.59 20.63
CA ARG A 32 8.55 9.98 21.09
C ARG A 32 7.65 10.13 19.87
N VAL A 33 6.44 9.60 19.94
CA VAL A 33 5.53 9.56 18.79
C VAL A 33 4.18 10.16 19.18
N THR A 34 3.69 11.07 18.36
CA THR A 34 2.31 11.56 18.40
C THR A 34 1.65 11.19 17.08
N ILE A 35 0.51 10.49 17.11
CA ILE A 35 -0.34 10.33 15.94
C ILE A 35 -1.42 11.40 15.94
N ILE A 36 -1.66 11.99 14.77
CA ILE A 36 -2.71 12.97 14.54
C ILE A 36 -3.80 12.28 13.76
N THR A 37 -4.92 11.99 14.43
CA THR A 37 -6.05 11.25 13.90
C THR A 37 -7.16 12.19 13.47
N ASN A 38 -7.80 11.90 12.35
CA ASN A 38 -8.90 12.72 11.84
C ASN A 38 -10.21 12.37 12.55
N TYR A 39 -10.95 13.38 12.93
CA TYR A 39 -12.26 13.22 13.55
C TYR A 39 -13.33 13.98 12.75
N PRO A 40 -14.43 13.32 12.41
CA PRO A 40 -14.76 11.90 12.63
C PRO A 40 -13.93 10.96 11.73
N THR A 41 -13.76 9.70 12.16
CA THR A 41 -13.12 8.64 11.34
C THR A 41 -14.04 8.18 10.20
N VAL A 42 -13.44 7.60 9.14
CA VAL A 42 -14.21 7.12 7.97
C VAL A 42 -14.93 5.81 8.26
N SER A 43 -14.26 4.90 8.96
CA SER A 43 -14.77 3.54 9.16
C SER A 43 -14.50 3.00 10.56
N VAL A 44 -15.30 2.01 10.96
CA VAL A 44 -15.10 1.26 12.21
C VAL A 44 -13.76 0.53 12.21
N ALA A 45 -13.32 0.01 11.05
CA ALA A 45 -12.05 -0.68 10.91
C ALA A 45 -10.86 0.25 11.23
N GLU A 46 -10.89 1.49 10.73
CA GLU A 46 -9.85 2.49 11.03
C GLU A 46 -9.82 2.85 12.51
N SER A 47 -10.98 3.16 13.10
CA SER A 47 -11.08 3.46 14.55
C SER A 47 -10.56 2.32 15.39
N ARG A 48 -10.89 1.08 15.03
CA ARG A 48 -10.39 -0.12 15.72
C ARG A 48 -8.88 -0.26 15.62
N ALA A 49 -8.31 -0.09 14.43
CA ALA A 49 -6.86 -0.20 14.22
C ALA A 49 -6.09 0.83 15.06
N ILE A 50 -6.57 2.08 15.11
CA ILE A 50 -5.99 3.14 15.93
C ILE A 50 -6.07 2.79 17.42
N SER A 51 -7.25 2.36 17.89
CA SER A 51 -7.44 1.99 19.30
C SER A 51 -6.53 0.83 19.73
N LEU A 52 -6.35 -0.17 18.86
CA LEU A 52 -5.46 -1.30 19.11
C LEU A 52 -3.99 -0.88 19.17
N LEU A 53 -3.55 0.03 18.26
CA LEU A 53 -2.20 0.59 18.32
C LEU A 53 -1.96 1.28 19.66
N LEU A 54 -2.87 2.16 20.09
CA LEU A 54 -2.74 2.91 21.34
C LEU A 54 -2.76 2.01 22.57
N SER A 55 -3.47 0.89 22.51
CA SER A 55 -3.48 -0.13 23.56
C SER A 55 -2.14 -0.86 23.66
N ASP A 56 -1.57 -1.27 22.51
CA ASP A 56 -0.30 -1.99 22.46
C ASP A 56 0.93 -1.09 22.72
N PHE A 57 0.81 0.20 22.36
CA PHE A 57 1.87 1.20 22.53
C PHE A 57 1.36 2.40 23.33
N PRO A 58 1.13 2.26 24.64
CA PRO A 58 0.56 3.34 25.48
C PRO A 58 1.46 4.60 25.58
N GLN A 59 2.70 4.52 25.13
CA GLN A 59 3.62 5.65 25.01
C GLN A 59 3.37 6.52 23.76
N ILE A 60 2.54 6.06 22.82
CA ILE A 60 2.10 6.88 21.68
C ILE A 60 1.01 7.84 22.16
N THR A 61 1.18 9.11 21.88
CA THR A 61 0.17 10.13 22.16
C THR A 61 -0.76 10.28 20.97
N GLU A 62 -2.07 10.36 21.20
CA GLU A 62 -3.04 10.72 20.18
C GLU A 62 -3.42 12.20 20.30
N LYS A 63 -3.50 12.88 19.15
CA LYS A 63 -4.13 14.20 19.02
C LYS A 63 -5.21 14.13 17.95
N GLN A 64 -6.44 14.44 18.33
CA GLN A 64 -7.56 14.44 17.39
C GLN A 64 -7.57 15.76 16.61
N PHE A 65 -7.60 15.63 15.29
CA PHE A 65 -7.73 16.74 14.36
C PHE A 65 -9.18 16.81 13.88
N HIS A 66 -9.91 17.77 14.43
CA HIS A 66 -11.32 17.98 14.10
C HIS A 66 -11.46 18.70 12.78
N LEU A 67 -12.05 18.00 11.80
CA LEU A 67 -12.22 18.50 10.45
C LEU A 67 -13.37 19.49 10.34
N LEU A 68 -13.26 20.45 9.43
CA LEU A 68 -14.38 21.30 9.04
C LEU A 68 -15.48 20.46 8.36
N PRO A 69 -16.75 20.86 8.52
CA PRO A 69 -17.83 20.29 7.74
C PRO A 69 -17.54 20.44 6.24
N PHE A 70 -17.80 19.36 5.48
CA PHE A 70 -17.56 19.31 4.05
C PHE A 70 -18.81 18.83 3.33
N ASP A 71 -19.27 19.59 2.34
CA ASP A 71 -20.39 19.19 1.48
C ASP A 71 -19.89 18.31 0.32
N PRO A 72 -20.18 16.99 0.31
CA PRO A 72 -19.75 16.09 -0.74
C PRO A 72 -20.25 16.46 -2.13
N SER A 73 -21.36 17.20 -2.23
CA SER A 73 -21.92 17.61 -3.54
C SER A 73 -21.02 18.58 -4.29
N THR A 74 -20.06 19.21 -3.61
CA THR A 74 -19.07 20.11 -4.20
C THR A 74 -17.87 19.40 -4.84
N ALA A 75 -17.79 18.09 -4.72
CA ALA A 75 -16.72 17.26 -5.28
C ALA A 75 -17.22 16.40 -6.44
N ASN A 76 -16.36 16.17 -7.45
CA ASN A 76 -16.68 15.33 -8.60
C ASN A 76 -16.36 13.85 -8.34
N THR A 77 -16.73 13.35 -7.16
CA THR A 77 -16.54 11.96 -6.78
C THR A 77 -17.52 11.56 -5.69
N THR A 78 -17.87 10.28 -5.65
CA THR A 78 -18.66 9.67 -4.56
C THR A 78 -17.81 8.72 -3.71
N ASP A 79 -16.52 8.59 -4.01
CA ASP A 79 -15.61 7.72 -3.25
C ASP A 79 -15.39 8.32 -1.85
N PRO A 80 -15.75 7.60 -0.76
CA PRO A 80 -15.70 8.13 0.59
C PRO A 80 -14.26 8.45 1.06
N PHE A 81 -13.25 7.77 0.53
CA PHE A 81 -11.85 8.04 0.88
C PHE A 81 -11.35 9.33 0.23
N PHE A 82 -11.64 9.56 -1.04
CA PHE A 82 -11.27 10.81 -1.72
C PHE A 82 -11.99 12.01 -1.10
N LEU A 83 -13.27 11.85 -0.76
CA LEU A 83 -14.02 12.87 -0.04
C LEU A 83 -13.41 13.18 1.34
N ARG A 84 -12.95 12.16 2.06
CA ARG A 84 -12.29 12.34 3.35
C ARG A 84 -10.94 13.03 3.22
N TRP A 85 -10.12 12.63 2.25
CA TRP A 85 -8.85 13.31 1.97
C TRP A 85 -9.06 14.78 1.66
N GLU A 86 -10.09 15.11 0.89
CA GLU A 86 -10.43 16.50 0.59
C GLU A 86 -10.89 17.27 1.83
N ALA A 87 -11.70 16.68 2.68
CA ALA A 87 -12.11 17.27 3.96
C ALA A 87 -10.90 17.57 4.85
N ILE A 88 -9.93 16.65 4.94
CA ILE A 88 -8.68 16.84 5.69
C ILE A 88 -7.88 18.02 5.08
N ARG A 89 -7.71 18.02 3.77
CA ARG A 89 -6.95 19.07 3.06
C ARG A 89 -7.57 20.47 3.25
N ARG A 90 -8.89 20.59 3.17
CA ARG A 90 -9.61 21.86 3.41
C ARG A 90 -9.49 22.35 4.84
N SER A 91 -9.21 21.48 5.79
CA SER A 91 -9.03 21.80 7.20
C SER A 91 -7.58 22.17 7.57
N ALA A 92 -6.65 22.19 6.61
CA ALA A 92 -5.20 22.30 6.86
C ALA A 92 -4.82 23.52 7.72
N HIS A 93 -5.48 24.66 7.54
CA HIS A 93 -5.23 25.89 8.32
C HIS A 93 -5.51 25.74 9.81
N LEU A 94 -6.29 24.71 10.23
CA LEU A 94 -6.58 24.42 11.64
C LEU A 94 -5.48 23.60 12.31
N LEU A 95 -4.53 23.05 11.54
CA LEU A 95 -3.50 22.16 12.10
C LEU A 95 -2.41 22.94 12.84
N ASN A 96 -2.11 24.17 12.44
CA ASN A 96 -1.03 24.97 13.03
C ASN A 96 -1.16 25.12 14.57
N PRO A 97 -2.32 25.55 15.13
CA PRO A 97 -2.49 25.62 16.57
C PRO A 97 -2.32 24.27 17.28
N LEU A 98 -2.79 23.20 16.65
CA LEU A 98 -2.65 21.86 17.18
C LEU A 98 -1.18 21.45 17.29
N LEU A 99 -0.40 21.62 16.22
CA LEU A 99 1.03 21.29 16.21
C LEU A 99 1.81 22.13 17.24
N SER A 100 1.51 23.41 17.34
CA SER A 100 2.13 24.33 18.29
C SER A 100 1.82 24.00 19.76
N SER A 101 0.71 23.31 20.03
CA SER A 101 0.30 22.89 21.38
C SER A 101 0.98 21.61 21.86
N ILE A 102 1.67 20.89 20.98
CA ILE A 102 2.29 19.60 21.31
C ILE A 102 3.55 19.82 22.15
N SER A 103 3.62 19.16 23.29
CA SER A 103 4.76 19.24 24.22
C SER A 103 5.29 17.83 24.54
N PRO A 104 6.61 17.64 24.56
CA PRO A 104 7.66 18.59 24.14
C PRO A 104 7.56 18.92 22.65
N PRO A 105 8.24 19.98 22.18
CA PRO A 105 8.20 20.42 20.80
C PRO A 105 8.54 19.32 19.81
N LEU A 106 7.91 19.36 18.63
CA LEU A 106 8.14 18.39 17.57
C LEU A 106 9.50 18.60 16.90
N SER A 107 10.14 17.50 16.54
CA SER A 107 11.37 17.45 15.74
C SER A 107 11.10 17.28 14.26
N ALA A 108 9.97 16.65 13.92
CA ALA A 108 9.55 16.39 12.55
C ALA A 108 8.05 16.11 12.46
N LEU A 109 7.46 16.41 11.30
CA LEU A 109 6.12 15.99 10.91
C LEU A 109 6.22 15.01 9.74
N VAL A 110 5.67 13.83 9.89
CA VAL A 110 5.50 12.85 8.81
C VAL A 110 4.08 12.94 8.30
N ILE A 111 3.93 13.17 7.01
CA ILE A 111 2.65 13.44 6.34
C ILE A 111 2.36 12.29 5.39
N ASP A 112 1.20 11.67 5.51
CA ASP A 112 0.76 10.67 4.52
C ASP A 112 0.59 11.31 3.13
N SER A 113 1.05 10.61 2.11
CA SER A 113 1.21 11.11 0.74
C SER A 113 0.01 11.84 0.12
N PRO A 114 -1.28 11.49 0.39
CA PRO A 114 -2.42 12.22 -0.16
C PRO A 114 -2.58 13.66 0.36
N LEU A 115 -1.89 13.99 1.45
CA LEU A 115 -2.09 15.25 2.19
C LEU A 115 -0.97 16.27 1.96
N VAL A 116 0.08 15.90 1.26
CA VAL A 116 1.36 16.62 1.18
C VAL A 116 1.19 18.08 0.73
N SER A 117 0.44 18.32 -0.35
CA SER A 117 0.29 19.66 -0.91
C SER A 117 -0.33 20.68 0.04
N SER A 118 -1.19 20.23 0.95
CA SER A 118 -1.86 21.09 1.93
C SER A 118 -1.07 21.26 3.23
N PHE A 119 -0.28 20.27 3.63
CA PHE A 119 0.33 20.25 4.96
C PHE A 119 1.84 20.52 5.00
N VAL A 120 2.58 20.32 3.90
CA VAL A 120 3.97 20.78 3.81
C VAL A 120 4.08 22.30 4.06
N PRO A 121 3.22 23.16 3.49
CA PRO A 121 3.23 24.58 3.83
C PRO A 121 2.95 24.88 5.31
N VAL A 122 2.08 24.11 5.96
CA VAL A 122 1.78 24.26 7.40
C VAL A 122 3.03 23.96 8.24
N ALA A 123 3.74 22.89 7.93
CA ALA A 123 4.99 22.55 8.61
C ALA A 123 6.06 23.63 8.38
N ALA A 124 6.19 24.11 7.15
CA ALA A 124 7.15 25.18 6.80
C ALA A 124 6.89 26.48 7.57
N ASN A 125 5.64 26.86 7.79
CA ASN A 125 5.30 28.05 8.58
C ASN A 125 5.68 27.93 10.07
N LEU A 126 5.95 26.72 10.54
CA LEU A 126 6.39 26.43 11.91
C LEU A 126 7.89 26.09 11.99
N ASP A 127 8.65 26.28 10.92
CA ASP A 127 10.03 25.83 10.79
C ASP A 127 10.22 24.34 11.17
N LEU A 128 9.17 23.54 10.98
CA LEU A 128 9.13 22.13 11.32
C LEU A 128 9.51 21.28 10.10
N PRO A 129 10.60 20.49 10.17
CA PRO A 129 10.93 19.56 9.08
C PRO A 129 9.78 18.62 8.77
N SER A 130 9.45 18.49 7.48
CA SER A 130 8.37 17.62 7.02
C SER A 130 8.88 16.51 6.12
N TYR A 131 8.31 15.32 6.30
CA TYR A 131 8.61 14.13 5.53
C TYR A 131 7.34 13.55 4.97
N VAL A 132 7.41 12.98 3.76
CA VAL A 132 6.28 12.28 3.15
C VAL A 132 6.39 10.79 3.50
N LEU A 133 5.34 10.18 3.99
CA LEU A 133 5.23 8.72 4.01
C LEU A 133 4.47 8.27 2.76
N PHE A 134 5.19 7.65 1.84
CA PHE A 134 4.64 7.19 0.58
C PHE A 134 4.28 5.70 0.68
N THR A 135 3.02 5.38 0.47
CA THR A 135 2.44 4.07 0.77
C THR A 135 2.42 3.11 -0.42
N SER A 136 3.27 3.34 -1.42
CA SER A 136 3.46 2.49 -2.59
C SER A 136 4.95 2.33 -2.92
N SER A 137 5.28 1.79 -4.10
CA SER A 137 6.65 1.59 -4.56
C SER A 137 7.37 2.90 -4.87
N THR A 138 8.72 2.88 -4.86
CA THR A 138 9.52 4.04 -5.28
C THR A 138 9.23 4.42 -6.74
N ARG A 139 9.01 3.41 -7.59
CA ARG A 139 8.62 3.63 -8.98
C ARG A 139 7.31 4.42 -9.09
N MET A 140 6.30 4.09 -8.27
CA MET A 140 5.04 4.84 -8.25
C MET A 140 5.24 6.26 -7.71
N CYS A 141 6.08 6.44 -6.70
CA CYS A 141 6.43 7.77 -6.18
C CYS A 141 7.05 8.64 -7.27
N SER A 142 8.05 8.12 -7.98
CA SER A 142 8.71 8.82 -9.09
C SER A 142 7.76 9.14 -10.24
N LEU A 143 6.83 8.23 -10.55
CA LEU A 143 5.76 8.51 -11.51
C LEU A 143 4.89 9.69 -11.06
N GLN A 144 4.48 9.71 -9.80
CA GLN A 144 3.64 10.78 -9.26
C GLN A 144 4.35 12.14 -9.27
N GLU A 145 5.65 12.19 -8.99
CA GLU A 145 6.45 13.41 -9.09
C GLU A 145 6.61 13.90 -10.54
N THR A 146 6.69 13.00 -11.49
CA THR A 146 6.91 13.31 -12.91
C THR A 146 5.62 13.63 -13.66
N PHE A 147 4.50 13.07 -13.23
CA PHE A 147 3.20 13.16 -13.89
C PHE A 147 2.74 14.62 -14.15
N PRO A 148 2.91 15.58 -13.21
CA PRO A 148 2.57 16.98 -13.48
C PRO A 148 3.30 17.58 -14.68
N ALA A 149 4.59 17.30 -14.84
CA ALA A 149 5.37 17.77 -15.97
C ALA A 149 4.96 17.09 -17.29
N PHE A 150 4.64 15.79 -17.24
CA PHE A 150 4.10 15.08 -18.39
C PHE A 150 2.78 15.69 -18.86
N VAL A 151 1.84 15.95 -17.95
CA VAL A 151 0.55 16.59 -18.26
C VAL A 151 0.79 17.99 -18.84
N ALA A 152 1.67 18.78 -18.25
CA ALA A 152 1.99 20.13 -18.73
C ALA A 152 2.65 20.14 -20.13
N SER A 153 3.31 19.05 -20.53
CA SER A 153 3.89 18.90 -21.86
C SER A 153 2.87 18.62 -22.96
N LYS A 154 1.64 18.27 -22.62
CA LYS A 154 0.56 17.96 -23.56
C LYS A 154 -0.25 19.21 -23.88
N THR A 155 -0.69 19.34 -25.13
CA THR A 155 -1.49 20.49 -25.61
C THR A 155 -2.82 20.61 -24.87
N ASN A 156 -3.43 19.46 -24.63
CA ASN A 156 -4.61 19.28 -23.77
C ASN A 156 -4.63 17.85 -23.24
N PHE A 157 -5.50 17.56 -22.27
CA PHE A 157 -5.60 16.23 -21.67
C PHE A 157 -6.11 15.16 -22.65
N ASP A 158 -6.98 15.58 -23.60
CA ASP A 158 -7.52 14.69 -24.63
C ASP A 158 -6.44 14.27 -25.66
N SER A 159 -5.29 14.95 -25.69
CA SER A 159 -4.13 14.58 -26.53
C SER A 159 -3.29 13.45 -25.95
N ILE A 160 -3.54 13.01 -24.72
CA ILE A 160 -2.83 11.89 -24.10
C ILE A 160 -3.36 10.58 -24.67
N GLN A 161 -2.48 9.78 -25.26
CA GLN A 161 -2.79 8.47 -25.83
C GLN A 161 -2.33 7.34 -24.92
N LEU A 162 -2.99 6.18 -24.98
CA LEU A 162 -2.62 5.02 -24.15
C LEU A 162 -1.24 4.43 -24.48
N ASP A 163 -0.75 4.66 -25.67
CA ASP A 163 0.58 4.28 -26.15
C ASP A 163 1.67 5.33 -25.88
N ASP A 164 1.29 6.51 -25.38
CA ASP A 164 2.25 7.47 -24.83
C ASP A 164 3.06 6.84 -23.69
N VAL A 165 4.27 7.37 -23.51
CA VAL A 165 5.20 6.89 -22.49
C VAL A 165 5.61 8.05 -21.58
N ILE A 166 5.67 7.78 -20.28
CA ILE A 166 6.11 8.73 -19.26
C ILE A 166 7.54 8.34 -18.86
N GLU A 167 8.49 9.21 -19.18
CA GLU A 167 9.87 9.05 -18.73
C GLU A 167 9.98 9.33 -17.24
N ILE A 168 10.51 8.37 -16.50
CA ILE A 168 10.67 8.46 -15.04
C ILE A 168 12.17 8.44 -14.73
N PRO A 169 12.73 9.46 -14.06
CA PRO A 169 14.15 9.51 -13.75
C PRO A 169 14.62 8.31 -12.92
N GLY A 170 15.60 7.59 -13.45
CA GLY A 170 16.20 6.42 -12.79
C GLY A 170 15.46 5.10 -12.95
N PHE A 171 14.30 5.12 -13.60
CA PHE A 171 13.50 3.92 -13.91
C PHE A 171 13.26 3.78 -15.40
N SER A 172 12.83 2.59 -15.82
CA SER A 172 12.30 2.42 -17.18
C SER A 172 11.02 3.22 -17.36
N PRO A 173 10.76 3.72 -18.58
CA PRO A 173 9.55 4.47 -18.87
C PRO A 173 8.27 3.70 -18.51
N VAL A 174 7.21 4.45 -18.19
CA VAL A 174 5.89 3.90 -17.87
C VAL A 174 4.94 4.18 -19.03
N PRO A 175 4.34 3.16 -19.66
CA PRO A 175 3.30 3.39 -20.65
C PRO A 175 2.05 3.97 -19.97
N VAL A 176 1.39 4.91 -20.62
CA VAL A 176 0.14 5.53 -20.11
C VAL A 176 -0.95 4.49 -19.83
N SER A 177 -0.97 3.38 -20.56
CA SER A 177 -1.87 2.24 -20.29
C SER A 177 -1.67 1.57 -18.91
N SER A 178 -0.54 1.83 -18.25
CA SER A 178 -0.26 1.40 -16.87
C SER A 178 -0.61 2.45 -15.81
N VAL A 179 -0.88 3.68 -16.22
CA VAL A 179 -1.34 4.75 -15.33
C VAL A 179 -2.80 4.48 -14.98
N PRO A 180 -3.20 4.65 -13.71
CA PRO A 180 -4.61 4.48 -13.33
C PRO A 180 -5.52 5.35 -14.19
N PRO A 181 -6.64 4.83 -14.71
CA PRO A 181 -7.55 5.59 -15.54
C PRO A 181 -8.04 6.90 -14.92
N ASP A 182 -8.21 6.91 -13.58
CA ASP A 182 -8.63 8.11 -12.84
C ASP A 182 -7.60 9.25 -12.91
N PHE A 183 -6.32 8.96 -13.12
CA PHE A 183 -5.27 9.98 -13.33
C PHE A 183 -5.42 10.71 -14.66
N LEU A 184 -6.11 10.10 -15.60
CA LEU A 184 -6.32 10.63 -16.95
C LEU A 184 -7.61 11.45 -17.07
N ASN A 185 -8.30 11.69 -15.95
CA ASN A 185 -9.50 12.53 -15.89
C ASN A 185 -9.21 13.78 -15.05
N LEU A 186 -8.90 14.90 -15.71
CA LEU A 186 -8.59 16.19 -15.04
C LEU A 186 -9.72 16.73 -14.16
N ASN A 187 -10.95 16.38 -14.47
CA ASN A 187 -12.10 16.82 -13.70
C ASN A 187 -12.33 15.99 -12.43
N HIS A 188 -11.57 14.90 -12.27
CA HIS A 188 -11.68 14.06 -11.11
C HIS A 188 -10.85 14.64 -9.95
N LEU A 189 -11.45 14.73 -8.76
CA LEU A 189 -10.80 15.26 -7.57
C LEU A 189 -9.46 14.58 -7.27
N PHE A 190 -9.40 13.27 -7.42
CA PHE A 190 -8.19 12.49 -7.19
C PHE A 190 -7.03 12.91 -8.11
N THR A 191 -7.30 13.18 -9.39
CA THR A 191 -6.28 13.65 -10.35
C THR A 191 -5.72 15.01 -9.95
N THR A 192 -6.59 15.93 -9.54
CA THR A 192 -6.18 17.26 -9.05
C THR A 192 -5.28 17.12 -7.81
N MET A 193 -5.68 16.29 -6.84
CA MET A 193 -4.87 16.02 -5.65
C MET A 193 -3.51 15.40 -6.00
N LEU A 194 -3.49 14.44 -6.92
CA LEU A 194 -2.28 13.76 -7.34
C LEU A 194 -1.26 14.72 -7.96
N ILE A 195 -1.73 15.61 -8.85
CA ILE A 195 -0.88 16.62 -9.49
C ILE A 195 -0.30 17.58 -8.44
N GLN A 196 -1.15 18.10 -7.56
CA GLN A 196 -0.72 19.01 -6.50
C GLN A 196 0.26 18.38 -5.53
N ASN A 197 0.02 17.13 -5.12
CA ASN A 197 0.92 16.39 -4.24
C ASN A 197 2.26 16.10 -4.94
N GLY A 198 2.25 15.65 -6.20
CA GLY A 198 3.45 15.40 -6.98
C GLY A 198 4.36 16.62 -7.10
N GLN A 199 3.77 17.80 -7.32
CA GLN A 199 4.50 19.08 -7.33
C GLN A 199 5.06 19.46 -5.94
N SER A 200 4.43 19.01 -4.87
CA SER A 200 4.76 19.39 -3.50
C SER A 200 5.80 18.49 -2.84
N PHE A 201 6.04 17.29 -3.35
CA PHE A 201 7.03 16.35 -2.79
C PHE A 201 8.43 16.97 -2.70
N ARG A 202 8.82 17.77 -3.69
CA ARG A 202 10.12 18.47 -3.72
C ARG A 202 10.34 19.46 -2.58
N LYS A 203 9.30 19.86 -1.88
CA LYS A 203 9.36 20.80 -0.75
C LYS A 203 9.51 20.12 0.60
N ALA A 204 9.39 18.79 0.65
CA ALA A 204 9.63 18.01 1.85
C ALA A 204 11.13 17.80 2.09
N ASN A 205 11.49 17.39 3.30
CA ASN A 205 12.87 17.07 3.66
C ASN A 205 13.32 15.65 3.27
N GLY A 206 12.37 14.78 2.98
CA GLY A 206 12.60 13.41 2.52
C GLY A 206 11.30 12.68 2.24
N ILE A 207 11.39 11.61 1.47
CA ILE A 207 10.24 10.75 1.13
C ILE A 207 10.53 9.36 1.68
N LEU A 208 9.76 8.96 2.69
CA LEU A 208 9.87 7.68 3.37
C LEU A 208 9.03 6.65 2.63
N ILE A 209 9.64 5.54 2.24
CA ILE A 209 8.97 4.51 1.44
C ILE A 209 9.12 3.16 2.13
N ASN A 210 8.01 2.44 2.24
CA ASN A 210 7.99 1.06 2.75
C ASN A 210 8.55 0.11 1.69
N THR A 211 9.86 0.18 1.48
CA THR A 211 10.63 -0.65 0.56
C THR A 211 12.02 -0.91 1.13
N PHE A 212 12.82 -1.70 0.45
CA PHE A 212 14.22 -1.93 0.77
C PHE A 212 15.04 -2.09 -0.51
N GLU A 213 16.33 -1.84 -0.42
CA GLU A 213 17.22 -1.68 -1.57
C GLU A 213 17.21 -2.88 -2.53
N ALA A 214 17.25 -4.11 -2.00
CA ALA A 214 17.29 -5.31 -2.84
C ALA A 214 15.99 -5.57 -3.62
N LEU A 215 14.83 -5.14 -3.12
CA LEU A 215 13.55 -5.26 -3.82
C LEU A 215 13.51 -4.36 -5.07
N GLU A 216 14.06 -3.16 -4.97
CA GLU A 216 14.13 -2.17 -6.04
C GLU A 216 15.40 -2.32 -6.91
N GLY A 217 16.10 -3.43 -6.79
CA GLY A 217 17.24 -3.78 -7.64
C GLY A 217 18.54 -3.01 -7.36
N GLY A 218 18.70 -2.44 -6.16
CA GLY A 218 19.93 -1.71 -5.78
C GLY A 218 20.12 -0.36 -6.48
N ILE A 219 19.07 0.18 -7.11
CA ILE A 219 19.17 1.42 -7.90
C ILE A 219 19.00 2.70 -7.08
N LEU A 220 18.46 2.60 -5.85
CA LEU A 220 18.11 3.75 -5.02
C LEU A 220 19.30 4.67 -4.69
N PRO A 221 20.51 4.16 -4.37
CA PRO A 221 21.66 5.04 -4.14
C PRO A 221 21.98 5.94 -5.33
N GLY A 222 22.04 5.39 -6.54
CA GLY A 222 22.30 6.18 -7.75
C GLY A 222 21.19 7.18 -8.08
N ILE A 223 19.94 6.83 -7.80
CA ILE A 223 18.81 7.76 -7.93
C ILE A 223 18.96 8.90 -6.92
N ASN A 224 19.28 8.60 -5.67
CA ASN A 224 19.46 9.61 -4.62
C ASN A 224 20.65 10.55 -4.89
N ASP A 225 21.75 10.06 -5.45
CA ASP A 225 22.88 10.90 -5.87
C ASP A 225 22.43 11.93 -6.90
N LYS A 226 21.65 11.51 -7.89
CA LYS A 226 21.09 12.42 -8.89
C LYS A 226 20.08 13.39 -8.29
N ARG A 227 19.20 12.92 -7.40
CA ARG A 227 18.22 13.76 -6.69
C ARG A 227 18.92 14.86 -5.86
N ALA A 228 20.00 14.49 -5.16
CA ALA A 228 20.80 15.45 -4.40
C ALA A 228 21.42 16.52 -5.30
N ALA A 229 21.95 16.13 -6.47
CA ALA A 229 22.49 17.07 -7.47
C ALA A 229 21.41 18.04 -7.99
N ASP A 230 20.17 17.58 -8.11
CA ASP A 230 19.02 18.37 -8.58
C ASP A 230 18.32 19.12 -7.43
N GLY A 231 18.83 19.05 -6.21
CA GLY A 231 18.24 19.71 -5.01
C GLY A 231 16.89 19.11 -4.60
N LEU A 232 16.65 17.84 -4.92
CA LEU A 232 15.41 17.13 -4.57
C LEU A 232 15.58 16.33 -3.28
N PRO A 233 14.49 16.14 -2.50
CA PRO A 233 14.54 15.34 -1.29
C PRO A 233 14.87 13.87 -1.60
N PRO A 234 15.64 13.18 -0.73
CA PRO A 234 15.98 11.78 -0.95
C PRO A 234 14.79 10.86 -0.81
N TYR A 235 14.82 9.74 -1.53
CA TYR A 235 14.00 8.57 -1.24
C TYR A 235 14.64 7.78 -0.10
N CYS A 236 13.93 7.63 1.00
CA CYS A 236 14.39 6.95 2.19
C CYS A 236 13.67 5.59 2.32
N SER A 237 14.36 4.50 2.02
CA SER A 237 13.83 3.17 2.25
C SER A 237 13.82 2.86 3.75
N VAL A 238 12.62 2.70 4.33
CA VAL A 238 12.40 2.44 5.75
C VAL A 238 11.74 1.09 6.01
N GLY A 239 11.56 0.29 4.99
CA GLY A 239 10.86 -1.00 5.04
C GLY A 239 11.79 -2.21 4.99
N PRO A 240 11.18 -3.42 5.12
CA PRO A 240 9.74 -3.61 5.29
C PRO A 240 9.25 -3.19 6.67
N LEU A 241 8.12 -2.49 6.72
CA LEU A 241 7.43 -2.16 7.96
C LEU A 241 6.66 -3.39 8.44
N LEU A 242 7.04 -3.88 9.61
CA LEU A 242 6.49 -5.13 10.15
C LEU A 242 5.09 -4.93 10.74
N PRO A 243 4.23 -5.95 10.66
CA PRO A 243 2.93 -5.93 11.28
C PRO A 243 3.04 -5.80 12.81
N CYS A 244 2.13 -5.04 13.39
CA CYS A 244 2.02 -4.90 14.83
C CYS A 244 1.42 -6.17 15.46
N LYS A 245 1.66 -6.40 16.77
CA LYS A 245 1.14 -7.57 17.47
C LYS A 245 -0.38 -7.65 17.43
N PHE A 246 -1.08 -6.53 17.52
CA PHE A 246 -2.54 -6.48 17.48
C PHE A 246 -3.13 -6.87 16.12
N GLU A 247 -2.33 -6.90 15.06
CA GLU A 247 -2.76 -7.39 13.75
C GLU A 247 -2.86 -8.93 13.70
N LYS A 248 -2.33 -9.62 14.75
CA LYS A 248 -2.45 -11.06 14.90
C LYS A 248 -3.80 -11.40 15.53
N THR A 249 -4.51 -12.36 14.95
CA THR A 249 -5.76 -12.89 15.50
C THR A 249 -5.52 -14.25 16.16
N GLU A 250 -6.45 -14.70 17.01
CA GLU A 250 -6.43 -16.07 17.49
C GLU A 250 -6.69 -17.05 16.33
N CYS A 251 -6.18 -18.28 16.48
CA CYS A 251 -6.21 -19.34 15.47
C CYS A 251 -7.57 -19.43 14.74
N SER A 252 -7.59 -19.02 13.48
CA SER A 252 -8.78 -18.96 12.64
C SER A 252 -9.07 -20.30 11.95
N ALA A 253 -10.33 -20.50 11.52
CA ALA A 253 -10.71 -21.69 10.73
C ALA A 253 -9.86 -21.89 9.45
N PRO A 254 -9.50 -20.83 8.69
CA PRO A 254 -8.59 -20.97 7.57
C PRO A 254 -7.20 -21.53 7.95
N VAL A 255 -6.62 -21.10 9.07
CA VAL A 255 -5.32 -21.57 9.52
C VAL A 255 -5.39 -23.05 9.91
N LYS A 256 -6.45 -23.46 10.63
CA LYS A 256 -6.67 -24.88 10.96
C LYS A 256 -6.77 -25.75 9.70
N TRP A 257 -7.45 -25.27 8.67
CA TRP A 257 -7.51 -25.99 7.40
C TRP A 257 -6.14 -26.08 6.72
N LEU A 258 -5.32 -25.02 6.79
CA LEU A 258 -3.97 -25.01 6.25
C LEU A 258 -3.04 -26.00 6.95
N ASP A 259 -3.22 -26.25 8.26
CA ASP A 259 -2.43 -27.20 9.05
C ASP A 259 -2.47 -28.63 8.45
N ASP A 260 -3.60 -28.99 7.84
CA ASP A 260 -3.81 -30.29 7.21
C ASP A 260 -3.26 -30.36 5.77
N GLN A 261 -2.72 -29.28 5.23
CA GLN A 261 -2.24 -29.25 3.85
C GLN A 261 -0.72 -29.47 3.74
N PRO A 262 -0.26 -30.14 2.66
CA PRO A 262 1.16 -30.30 2.40
C PRO A 262 1.90 -28.97 2.27
N GLU A 263 3.18 -28.97 2.61
CA GLU A 263 4.04 -27.79 2.48
C GLU A 263 4.05 -27.25 1.04
N GLY A 264 3.87 -25.94 0.90
CA GLY A 264 3.93 -25.22 -0.38
C GLY A 264 2.86 -25.63 -1.41
N SER A 265 1.78 -26.32 -0.97
CA SER A 265 0.77 -26.87 -1.86
C SER A 265 -0.44 -25.97 -2.11
N VAL A 266 -0.61 -24.92 -1.30
CA VAL A 266 -1.80 -24.07 -1.32
C VAL A 266 -1.51 -22.75 -2.02
N VAL A 267 -2.36 -22.36 -2.95
CA VAL A 267 -2.41 -21.00 -3.48
C VAL A 267 -3.40 -20.18 -2.65
N TYR A 268 -2.92 -19.09 -2.09
CA TYR A 268 -3.77 -18.09 -1.43
C TYR A 268 -4.31 -17.12 -2.47
N VAL A 269 -5.57 -16.74 -2.39
CA VAL A 269 -6.24 -15.83 -3.34
C VAL A 269 -6.96 -14.72 -2.59
N SER A 270 -6.53 -13.47 -2.80
CA SER A 270 -7.16 -12.31 -2.19
C SER A 270 -6.89 -11.04 -3.02
N PHE A 271 -7.93 -10.26 -3.29
CA PHE A 271 -7.88 -9.00 -4.03
C PHE A 271 -7.97 -7.76 -3.11
N GLY A 272 -7.64 -7.94 -1.83
CA GLY A 272 -7.62 -6.87 -0.83
C GLY A 272 -9.00 -6.47 -0.34
N SER A 273 -9.07 -5.34 0.38
CA SER A 273 -10.28 -4.92 1.09
C SER A 273 -11.14 -3.90 0.33
N ARG A 274 -10.56 -3.20 -0.63
CA ARG A 274 -11.21 -2.03 -1.25
C ARG A 274 -12.00 -2.35 -2.51
N PHE A 275 -11.65 -3.41 -3.20
CA PHE A 275 -12.21 -3.74 -4.50
C PHE A 275 -12.95 -5.07 -4.48
N ALA A 276 -14.02 -5.18 -5.28
CA ALA A 276 -14.77 -6.40 -5.50
C ALA A 276 -14.75 -6.76 -6.99
N LEU A 277 -14.48 -8.03 -7.30
CA LEU A 277 -14.63 -8.57 -8.65
C LEU A 277 -16.11 -8.63 -9.04
N SER A 278 -16.40 -8.57 -10.34
CA SER A 278 -17.76 -8.83 -10.84
C SER A 278 -18.19 -10.27 -10.56
N SER A 279 -19.50 -10.50 -10.46
CA SER A 279 -20.04 -11.86 -10.22
C SER A 279 -19.61 -12.83 -11.32
N GLU A 280 -19.51 -12.37 -12.57
CA GLU A 280 -19.03 -13.19 -13.68
C GLU A 280 -17.54 -13.54 -13.51
N GLN A 281 -16.71 -12.59 -13.11
CA GLN A 281 -15.28 -12.85 -12.91
C GLN A 281 -15.04 -13.77 -11.70
N ILE A 282 -15.86 -13.66 -10.66
CA ILE A 282 -15.81 -14.56 -9.50
C ILE A 282 -16.08 -16.01 -9.93
N LYS A 283 -17.08 -16.23 -10.81
CA LYS A 283 -17.39 -17.56 -11.35
C LYS A 283 -16.24 -18.12 -12.19
N GLU A 284 -15.67 -17.31 -13.07
CA GLU A 284 -14.52 -17.70 -13.89
C GLU A 284 -13.28 -17.99 -13.00
N LEU A 285 -13.08 -17.23 -11.93
CA LEU A 285 -12.00 -17.49 -10.98
C LEU A 285 -12.21 -18.81 -10.23
N GLY A 286 -13.44 -19.10 -9.80
CA GLY A 286 -13.79 -20.38 -9.20
C GLY A 286 -13.55 -21.57 -10.14
N ASP A 287 -13.94 -21.46 -11.42
CA ASP A 287 -13.65 -22.44 -12.47
C ASP A 287 -12.13 -22.59 -12.66
N GLY A 288 -11.39 -21.49 -12.72
CA GLY A 288 -9.94 -21.50 -12.86
C GLY A 288 -9.23 -22.19 -11.70
N LEU A 289 -9.66 -21.95 -10.47
CA LEU A 289 -9.13 -22.61 -9.27
C LEU A 289 -9.33 -24.13 -9.34
N ILE A 290 -10.52 -24.57 -9.72
CA ILE A 290 -10.81 -26.01 -9.92
C ILE A 290 -9.93 -26.58 -11.03
N ARG A 291 -9.85 -25.94 -12.19
CA ARG A 291 -9.04 -26.36 -13.34
C ARG A 291 -7.54 -26.39 -13.06
N SER A 292 -7.07 -25.54 -12.15
CA SER A 292 -5.66 -25.54 -11.76
C SER A 292 -5.23 -26.87 -11.13
N GLY A 293 -6.15 -27.61 -10.53
CA GLY A 293 -5.85 -28.81 -9.78
C GLY A 293 -5.05 -28.56 -8.50
N CYS A 294 -4.78 -27.30 -8.17
CA CYS A 294 -4.07 -26.89 -6.95
C CYS A 294 -5.03 -26.81 -5.77
N ARG A 295 -4.51 -26.97 -4.56
CA ARG A 295 -5.23 -26.61 -3.34
C ARG A 295 -5.27 -25.09 -3.21
N PHE A 296 -6.33 -24.54 -2.68
CA PHE A 296 -6.44 -23.08 -2.56
C PHE A 296 -7.19 -22.65 -1.30
N LEU A 297 -6.82 -21.48 -0.82
CA LEU A 297 -7.56 -20.70 0.18
C LEU A 297 -7.96 -19.39 -0.48
N TRP A 298 -9.26 -19.17 -0.62
CA TRP A 298 -9.79 -18.04 -1.36
C TRP A 298 -10.67 -17.16 -0.49
N VAL A 299 -10.27 -15.89 -0.35
CA VAL A 299 -11.07 -14.84 0.28
C VAL A 299 -11.90 -14.16 -0.81
N VAL A 300 -13.20 -14.40 -0.81
CA VAL A 300 -14.15 -13.82 -1.76
C VAL A 300 -14.71 -12.52 -1.22
N LYS A 301 -14.70 -11.49 -2.04
CA LYS A 301 -15.32 -10.22 -1.75
C LYS A 301 -16.22 -9.79 -2.90
N CYS A 302 -17.49 -9.57 -2.60
CA CYS A 302 -18.51 -9.24 -3.59
C CYS A 302 -18.89 -7.77 -3.58
N LYS A 303 -18.63 -7.06 -2.48
CA LYS A 303 -18.95 -5.63 -2.33
C LYS A 303 -17.75 -4.81 -1.86
N LYS A 304 -17.78 -3.51 -2.17
CA LYS A 304 -16.77 -2.55 -1.72
C LYS A 304 -16.78 -2.40 -0.19
N VAL A 305 -15.71 -1.80 0.35
CA VAL A 305 -15.60 -1.49 1.78
C VAL A 305 -16.86 -0.81 2.32
N ASP A 306 -17.24 -1.18 3.54
CA ASP A 306 -18.39 -0.64 4.29
C ASP A 306 -19.78 -0.89 3.66
N GLN A 307 -19.89 -1.81 2.70
CA GLN A 307 -21.16 -2.34 2.25
C GLN A 307 -21.34 -3.76 2.80
N GLU A 308 -22.50 -4.02 3.39
CA GLU A 308 -22.85 -5.38 3.83
C GLU A 308 -22.98 -6.29 2.62
N ASP A 309 -22.30 -7.42 2.67
CA ASP A 309 -22.33 -8.44 1.65
C ASP A 309 -23.33 -9.53 2.06
N GLU A 310 -24.60 -9.31 1.69
CA GLU A 310 -25.71 -10.19 2.03
C GLU A 310 -25.79 -11.46 1.17
N GLU A 311 -25.15 -11.44 -0.01
CA GLU A 311 -25.19 -12.54 -0.95
C GLU A 311 -24.39 -13.75 -0.41
N SER A 312 -25.02 -14.93 -0.36
CA SER A 312 -24.34 -16.14 0.10
C SER A 312 -23.36 -16.68 -0.94
N LEU A 313 -22.40 -17.51 -0.51
CA LEU A 313 -21.48 -18.19 -1.46
C LEU A 313 -22.25 -19.11 -2.41
N ASP A 314 -23.36 -19.72 -1.97
CA ASP A 314 -24.22 -20.56 -2.80
C ASP A 314 -24.90 -19.76 -3.93
N GLU A 315 -25.35 -18.55 -3.61
CA GLU A 315 -25.96 -17.65 -4.60
C GLU A 315 -24.93 -17.15 -5.61
N LEU A 316 -23.74 -16.82 -5.14
CA LEU A 316 -22.68 -16.24 -5.95
C LEU A 316 -22.04 -17.26 -6.89
N LEU A 317 -21.69 -18.44 -6.41
CA LEU A 317 -20.95 -19.47 -7.12
C LEU A 317 -21.83 -20.58 -7.67
N GLY A 318 -22.99 -20.79 -7.08
CA GLY A 318 -23.83 -21.98 -7.34
C GLY A 318 -23.39 -23.19 -6.49
N ARG A 319 -24.36 -23.99 -6.06
CA ARG A 319 -24.11 -25.15 -5.16
C ARG A 319 -23.14 -26.16 -5.74
N ASP A 320 -23.29 -26.51 -7.02
CA ASP A 320 -22.45 -27.53 -7.67
C ASP A 320 -20.98 -27.09 -7.75
N VAL A 321 -20.75 -25.80 -7.99
CA VAL A 321 -19.38 -25.24 -8.03
C VAL A 321 -18.82 -25.19 -6.61
N LEU A 322 -19.62 -24.78 -5.64
CA LEU A 322 -19.19 -24.69 -4.24
C LEU A 322 -18.83 -26.08 -3.67
N GLU A 323 -19.59 -27.13 -3.99
CA GLU A 323 -19.25 -28.49 -3.59
C GLU A 323 -17.94 -29.00 -4.22
N LYS A 324 -17.68 -28.66 -5.47
CA LYS A 324 -16.38 -28.93 -6.12
C LYS A 324 -15.25 -28.16 -5.46
N ILE A 325 -15.47 -26.88 -5.15
CA ILE A 325 -14.49 -26.02 -4.47
C ILE A 325 -14.14 -26.61 -3.11
N LYS A 326 -15.10 -26.97 -2.28
CA LYS A 326 -14.90 -27.54 -0.94
C LYS A 326 -14.05 -28.83 -0.94
N LYS A 327 -14.00 -29.53 -2.07
CA LYS A 327 -13.19 -30.74 -2.21
C LYS A 327 -11.68 -30.44 -2.29
N TYR A 328 -11.28 -29.29 -2.82
CA TYR A 328 -9.89 -28.93 -3.08
C TYR A 328 -9.43 -27.67 -2.37
N GLY A 329 -10.35 -26.86 -1.84
CA GLY A 329 -10.03 -25.57 -1.30
C GLY A 329 -10.92 -25.13 -0.13
N PHE A 330 -10.54 -24.01 0.44
CA PHE A 330 -11.25 -23.32 1.49
C PHE A 330 -11.68 -21.93 0.97
N VAL A 331 -12.96 -21.63 1.02
CA VAL A 331 -13.53 -20.35 0.58
C VAL A 331 -14.16 -19.64 1.76
N ILE A 332 -13.86 -18.36 1.91
CA ILE A 332 -14.36 -17.53 3.00
C ILE A 332 -14.68 -16.11 2.50
N LYS A 333 -15.74 -15.52 3.01
CA LYS A 333 -16.13 -14.12 2.76
C LYS A 333 -15.66 -13.17 3.85
N ASN A 334 -15.43 -13.69 5.05
CA ASN A 334 -15.02 -12.88 6.18
C ASN A 334 -13.56 -12.41 6.07
N TRP A 335 -13.27 -11.35 6.80
CA TRP A 335 -11.88 -10.89 6.96
C TRP A 335 -11.01 -11.99 7.57
N VAL A 336 -9.80 -12.12 7.05
CA VAL A 336 -8.79 -13.06 7.53
C VAL A 336 -7.50 -12.32 7.82
N ASN A 337 -6.70 -12.84 8.75
CA ASN A 337 -5.36 -12.32 8.96
C ASN A 337 -4.43 -12.81 7.84
N GLN A 338 -4.20 -11.94 6.85
CA GLN A 338 -3.37 -12.25 5.69
C GLN A 338 -1.93 -12.63 6.06
N GLN A 339 -1.38 -12.00 7.10
CA GLN A 339 -0.03 -12.29 7.58
C GLN A 339 0.10 -13.74 8.08
N GLU A 340 -0.88 -14.22 8.86
CA GLU A 340 -0.86 -15.61 9.35
C GLU A 340 -0.98 -16.61 8.20
N ILE A 341 -1.79 -16.28 7.19
CA ILE A 341 -1.94 -17.13 6.00
C ILE A 341 -0.64 -17.18 5.20
N LEU A 342 -0.05 -16.01 4.90
CA LEU A 342 1.21 -15.94 4.13
C LEU A 342 2.40 -16.56 4.87
N ASP A 343 2.42 -16.51 6.21
CA ASP A 343 3.44 -17.14 7.05
C ASP A 343 3.31 -18.68 7.12
N HIS A 344 2.15 -19.21 6.75
CA HIS A 344 1.87 -20.62 6.91
C HIS A 344 2.65 -21.48 5.91
N ARG A 345 3.32 -22.54 6.39
CA ARG A 345 4.15 -23.44 5.58
C ARG A 345 3.45 -24.04 4.35
N ALA A 346 2.12 -24.23 4.41
CA ALA A 346 1.34 -24.79 3.34
C ALA A 346 1.16 -23.84 2.14
N VAL A 347 1.33 -22.53 2.33
CA VAL A 347 1.13 -21.55 1.26
C VAL A 347 2.37 -21.47 0.37
N GLY A 348 2.17 -21.77 -0.92
CA GLY A 348 3.23 -21.81 -1.93
C GLY A 348 3.11 -20.74 -3.01
N GLY A 349 2.00 -20.01 -3.07
CA GLY A 349 1.76 -18.93 -4.03
C GLY A 349 0.62 -18.03 -3.60
N PHE A 350 0.60 -16.82 -4.15
CA PHE A 350 -0.39 -15.80 -3.83
C PHE A 350 -0.93 -15.16 -5.11
N VAL A 351 -2.22 -15.31 -5.36
CA VAL A 351 -2.93 -14.56 -6.41
C VAL A 351 -3.46 -13.28 -5.78
N THR A 352 -2.94 -12.15 -6.23
CA THR A 352 -3.17 -10.84 -5.58
C THR A 352 -3.44 -9.74 -6.60
N HIS A 353 -4.12 -8.69 -6.17
CA HIS A 353 -4.30 -7.47 -6.97
C HIS A 353 -3.00 -6.65 -7.15
N GLY A 354 -1.97 -6.89 -6.33
CA GLY A 354 -0.71 -6.13 -6.38
C GLY A 354 -0.72 -4.83 -5.57
N GLY A 355 -1.63 -4.69 -4.61
CA GLY A 355 -1.56 -3.60 -3.63
C GLY A 355 -0.27 -3.68 -2.84
N TRP A 356 0.39 -2.52 -2.59
CA TRP A 356 1.76 -2.51 -2.08
C TRP A 356 1.92 -3.17 -0.71
N ASN A 357 0.97 -2.97 0.21
CA ASN A 357 1.01 -3.63 1.52
C ASN A 357 0.99 -5.16 1.38
N SER A 358 0.08 -5.70 0.58
CA SER A 358 -0.01 -7.15 0.33
C SER A 358 1.25 -7.68 -0.35
N SER A 359 1.84 -6.91 -1.25
CA SER A 359 3.10 -7.26 -1.91
C SER A 359 4.26 -7.31 -0.92
N MET A 360 4.38 -6.32 -0.03
CA MET A 360 5.42 -6.32 1.01
C MET A 360 5.23 -7.45 2.02
N GLU A 361 4.00 -7.81 2.34
CA GLU A 361 3.69 -8.98 3.18
C GLU A 361 4.11 -10.28 2.50
N ALA A 362 3.82 -10.45 1.21
CA ALA A 362 4.27 -11.62 0.45
C ALA A 362 5.80 -11.70 0.37
N VAL A 363 6.50 -10.56 0.18
CA VAL A 363 7.97 -10.48 0.24
C VAL A 363 8.50 -10.95 1.59
N TRP A 364 7.93 -10.43 2.69
CA TRP A 364 8.36 -10.77 4.05
C TRP A 364 8.25 -12.26 4.37
N HIS A 365 7.21 -12.92 3.83
CA HIS A 365 6.98 -14.34 4.02
C HIS A 365 7.59 -15.22 2.91
N GLY A 366 8.17 -14.62 1.86
CA GLY A 366 8.83 -15.35 0.78
C GLY A 366 7.86 -16.12 -0.10
N VAL A 367 6.67 -15.56 -0.35
CA VAL A 367 5.61 -16.16 -1.15
C VAL A 367 5.59 -15.53 -2.55
N PRO A 368 5.81 -16.31 -3.63
CA PRO A 368 5.72 -15.80 -5.00
C PRO A 368 4.29 -15.45 -5.39
N MET A 369 4.15 -14.46 -6.28
CA MET A 369 2.86 -13.86 -6.62
C MET A 369 2.47 -14.04 -8.09
N LEU A 370 1.18 -14.23 -8.34
CA LEU A 370 0.51 -13.92 -9.61
C LEU A 370 -0.27 -12.62 -9.42
N VAL A 371 0.22 -11.55 -10.05
CA VAL A 371 -0.37 -10.22 -9.88
C VAL A 371 -1.41 -9.97 -10.94
N TRP A 372 -2.60 -9.58 -10.48
CA TRP A 372 -3.74 -9.25 -11.33
C TRP A 372 -4.30 -7.88 -10.96
N PRO A 373 -3.72 -6.80 -11.52
CA PRO A 373 -4.09 -5.42 -11.18
C PRO A 373 -5.56 -5.13 -11.43
N GLN A 374 -6.19 -4.46 -10.47
CA GLN A 374 -7.60 -4.07 -10.54
C GLN A 374 -7.78 -2.56 -10.70
N PHE A 375 -6.99 -1.75 -9.99
CA PHE A 375 -7.04 -0.29 -9.99
C PHE A 375 -5.77 0.31 -9.37
N GLY A 376 -5.70 1.64 -9.38
CA GLY A 376 -4.68 2.41 -8.66
C GLY A 376 -3.24 2.15 -9.15
N ASP A 377 -2.32 2.03 -8.22
CA ASP A 377 -0.89 1.84 -8.44
C ASP A 377 -0.50 0.40 -8.84
N GLN A 378 -1.47 -0.49 -8.95
CA GLN A 378 -1.23 -1.94 -8.98
C GLN A 378 -0.49 -2.43 -10.22
N LYS A 379 -0.67 -1.81 -11.41
CA LYS A 379 0.15 -2.16 -12.59
C LYS A 379 1.60 -1.72 -12.42
N ILE A 380 1.83 -0.57 -11.78
CA ILE A 380 3.18 -0.09 -11.49
C ILE A 380 3.88 -1.03 -10.50
N ASN A 381 3.16 -1.45 -9.47
CA ASN A 381 3.66 -2.42 -8.49
C ASN A 381 3.89 -3.80 -9.12
N ALA A 382 3.00 -4.25 -10.02
CA ALA A 382 3.16 -5.50 -10.76
C ALA A 382 4.47 -5.54 -11.55
N GLU A 383 4.87 -4.44 -12.15
CA GLU A 383 6.16 -4.34 -12.84
C GLU A 383 7.34 -4.46 -11.88
N VAL A 384 7.28 -3.84 -10.71
CA VAL A 384 8.33 -3.98 -9.68
C VAL A 384 8.43 -5.45 -9.23
N ILE A 385 7.31 -6.10 -8.97
CA ILE A 385 7.24 -7.50 -8.55
C ILE A 385 7.80 -8.43 -9.64
N GLU A 386 7.43 -8.23 -10.89
CA GLU A 386 7.92 -9.02 -12.02
C GLU A 386 9.44 -8.84 -12.21
N ARG A 387 9.93 -7.61 -12.19
CA ARG A 387 11.36 -7.29 -12.33
C ARG A 387 12.21 -7.82 -11.18
N SER A 388 11.67 -7.84 -9.97
CA SER A 388 12.37 -8.41 -8.81
C SER A 388 12.49 -9.94 -8.87
N GLY A 389 11.77 -10.59 -9.79
CA GLY A 389 11.68 -12.03 -9.91
C GLY A 389 10.79 -12.68 -8.84
N LEU A 390 9.94 -11.90 -8.18
CA LEU A 390 9.06 -12.36 -7.10
C LEU A 390 7.69 -12.81 -7.61
N GLY A 391 7.32 -12.47 -8.85
CA GLY A 391 6.01 -12.78 -9.35
C GLY A 391 5.87 -12.74 -10.86
N MET A 392 4.68 -13.05 -11.29
CA MET A 392 4.22 -13.04 -12.67
C MET A 392 3.12 -12.00 -12.81
N TRP A 393 3.12 -11.30 -13.95
CA TRP A 393 2.06 -10.37 -14.31
C TRP A 393 1.60 -10.64 -15.75
N VAL A 394 0.32 -10.95 -15.90
CA VAL A 394 -0.27 -11.20 -17.22
C VAL A 394 -0.81 -9.89 -17.79
N LYS A 395 0.03 -9.17 -18.54
CA LYS A 395 -0.28 -7.82 -19.05
C LYS A 395 -1.56 -7.75 -19.89
N ARG A 396 -1.88 -8.80 -20.66
CA ARG A 396 -3.08 -8.86 -21.50
C ARG A 396 -4.39 -8.94 -20.71
N TRP A 397 -4.34 -9.25 -19.40
CA TRP A 397 -5.53 -9.18 -18.55
C TRP A 397 -5.99 -7.74 -18.28
N GLY A 398 -5.16 -6.76 -18.62
CA GLY A 398 -5.47 -5.34 -18.47
C GLY A 398 -5.73 -4.95 -17.03
N TRP A 399 -6.70 -4.08 -16.82
CA TRP A 399 -7.31 -3.84 -15.54
C TRP A 399 -8.44 -4.86 -15.33
N GLY A 400 -8.53 -5.49 -14.17
CA GLY A 400 -9.48 -6.58 -13.89
C GLY A 400 -10.97 -6.22 -14.07
N THR A 401 -11.27 -4.92 -14.16
CA THR A 401 -12.62 -4.40 -14.44
C THR A 401 -12.92 -4.23 -15.94
N GLN A 402 -11.91 -4.32 -16.80
CA GLN A 402 -12.06 -3.97 -18.23
C GLN A 402 -12.42 -5.16 -19.10
N GLN A 403 -12.06 -6.36 -18.69
CA GLN A 403 -12.33 -7.57 -19.48
C GLN A 403 -12.51 -8.79 -18.58
N LEU A 404 -13.31 -9.73 -19.05
CA LEU A 404 -13.54 -11.01 -18.39
C LEU A 404 -12.41 -11.98 -18.77
N VAL A 405 -11.64 -12.41 -17.78
CA VAL A 405 -10.61 -13.44 -17.93
C VAL A 405 -11.25 -14.80 -17.66
N LYS A 406 -11.06 -15.74 -18.59
CA LYS A 406 -11.67 -17.07 -18.54
C LYS A 406 -10.97 -17.99 -17.55
N GLY A 407 -11.76 -18.87 -16.91
CA GLY A 407 -11.27 -19.82 -15.91
C GLY A 407 -10.17 -20.73 -16.43
N GLU A 408 -10.23 -21.16 -17.71
CA GLU A 408 -9.18 -21.94 -18.34
C GLU A 408 -7.82 -21.25 -18.28
N GLU A 409 -7.75 -19.98 -18.67
CA GLU A 409 -6.52 -19.20 -18.63
C GLU A 409 -6.05 -18.93 -17.21
N ILE A 410 -6.98 -18.61 -16.29
CA ILE A 410 -6.67 -18.41 -14.87
C ILE A 410 -6.05 -19.69 -14.30
N GLY A 411 -6.65 -20.85 -14.57
CA GLY A 411 -6.15 -22.15 -14.11
C GLY A 411 -4.74 -22.46 -14.61
N GLU A 412 -4.44 -22.15 -15.87
CA GLU A 412 -3.09 -22.29 -16.43
C GLU A 412 -2.07 -21.41 -15.72
N ARG A 413 -2.39 -20.13 -15.50
CA ARG A 413 -1.47 -19.22 -14.81
C ARG A 413 -1.24 -19.60 -13.34
N ILE A 414 -2.24 -20.13 -12.66
CA ILE A 414 -2.08 -20.66 -11.30
C ILE A 414 -1.15 -21.89 -11.31
N LYS A 415 -1.31 -22.81 -12.27
CA LYS A 415 -0.38 -23.94 -12.43
C LYS A 415 1.05 -23.45 -12.67
N ASP A 416 1.22 -22.46 -13.54
CA ASP A 416 2.53 -21.87 -13.83
C ASP A 416 3.15 -21.27 -12.56
N LEU A 417 2.40 -20.52 -11.77
CA LEU A 417 2.86 -19.98 -10.50
C LEU A 417 3.32 -21.08 -9.53
N MET A 418 2.46 -22.07 -9.32
CA MET A 418 2.71 -23.13 -8.34
C MET A 418 3.81 -24.10 -8.77
N GLY A 419 4.03 -24.26 -10.07
CA GLY A 419 5.12 -25.06 -10.65
C GLY A 419 6.45 -24.29 -10.82
N ASN A 420 6.47 -22.98 -10.62
CA ASN A 420 7.62 -22.12 -10.93
C ASN A 420 8.68 -22.16 -9.84
N ASN A 421 9.64 -23.07 -9.95
CA ASN A 421 10.73 -23.17 -8.98
C ASN A 421 11.65 -21.92 -8.93
N PRO A 422 12.05 -21.31 -10.06
CA PRO A 422 12.81 -20.04 -10.03
C PRO A 422 12.15 -18.93 -9.20
N LEU A 423 10.86 -18.71 -9.35
CA LEU A 423 10.13 -17.73 -8.53
C LEU A 423 10.17 -18.09 -7.04
N ARG A 424 10.01 -19.36 -6.73
CA ARG A 424 10.04 -19.85 -5.34
C ARG A 424 11.40 -19.65 -4.68
N VAL A 425 12.48 -19.93 -5.42
CA VAL A 425 13.85 -19.69 -4.96
C VAL A 425 14.11 -18.19 -4.75
N ARG A 426 13.70 -17.38 -5.72
CA ARG A 426 13.88 -15.92 -5.62
C ARG A 426 13.07 -15.30 -4.47
N ALA A 427 11.85 -15.76 -4.25
CA ALA A 427 11.02 -15.32 -3.14
C ALA A 427 11.70 -15.60 -1.78
N LYS A 428 12.31 -16.77 -1.60
CA LYS A 428 13.09 -17.10 -0.39
C LYS A 428 14.30 -16.19 -0.24
N THR A 429 15.03 -15.91 -1.31
CA THR A 429 16.17 -15.00 -1.30
C THR A 429 15.74 -13.58 -0.90
N LEU A 430 14.68 -13.05 -1.51
CA LEU A 430 14.18 -11.72 -1.18
C LEU A 430 13.66 -11.62 0.25
N ARG A 431 13.07 -12.68 0.78
CA ARG A 431 12.69 -12.75 2.20
C ARG A 431 13.91 -12.56 3.12
N GLU A 432 15.01 -13.25 2.83
CA GLU A 432 16.25 -13.11 3.64
C GLU A 432 16.86 -11.70 3.50
N GLU A 433 16.84 -11.14 2.29
CA GLU A 433 17.29 -9.77 2.04
C GLU A 433 16.42 -8.73 2.76
N ALA A 434 15.10 -8.93 2.80
CA ALA A 434 14.16 -8.10 3.55
C ALA A 434 14.44 -8.10 5.05
N ARG A 435 14.75 -9.28 5.62
CA ARG A 435 15.13 -9.42 7.03
C ARG A 435 16.42 -8.71 7.32
N LYS A 436 17.45 -8.91 6.49
CA LYS A 436 18.74 -8.22 6.62
C LYS A 436 18.63 -6.71 6.54
N ALA A 437 17.71 -6.19 5.71
CA ALA A 437 17.54 -4.75 5.54
C ALA A 437 17.17 -4.02 6.83
N ILE A 438 16.40 -4.66 7.72
CA ILE A 438 15.93 -4.09 8.99
C ILE A 438 16.73 -4.52 10.22
N GLU A 439 17.64 -5.50 10.08
CA GLU A 439 18.57 -5.89 11.13
C GLU A 439 19.62 -4.80 11.39
N VAL A 440 20.28 -4.86 12.54
CA VAL A 440 21.37 -3.93 12.90
C VAL A 440 22.46 -3.92 11.82
N GLY A 441 22.69 -2.75 11.23
CA GLY A 441 23.62 -2.57 10.12
C GLY A 441 23.02 -2.80 8.73
N GLY A 442 21.73 -3.14 8.63
CA GLY A 442 21.00 -3.25 7.38
C GLY A 442 20.73 -1.90 6.71
N SER A 443 20.38 -1.93 5.41
CA SER A 443 20.20 -0.70 4.63
C SER A 443 19.06 0.18 5.15
N SER A 444 17.90 -0.39 5.42
CA SER A 444 16.74 0.35 5.94
C SER A 444 16.95 0.82 7.38
N GLU A 445 17.62 0.00 8.19
CA GLU A 445 17.95 0.37 9.57
C GLU A 445 18.94 1.54 9.64
N LYS A 446 19.95 1.57 8.77
CA LYS A 446 20.86 2.71 8.63
C LYS A 446 20.12 3.98 8.21
N THR A 447 19.27 3.88 7.19
CA THR A 447 18.46 5.01 6.73
C THR A 447 17.59 5.58 7.86
N LEU A 448 16.94 4.70 8.62
CA LEU A 448 16.10 5.13 9.74
C LEU A 448 16.94 5.79 10.86
N LYS A 449 18.11 5.24 11.19
CA LYS A 449 19.03 5.86 12.16
C LYS A 449 19.49 7.25 11.73
N GLU A 450 19.85 7.42 10.47
CA GLU A 450 20.25 8.73 9.93
C GLU A 450 19.12 9.76 10.02
N LEU A 451 17.88 9.37 9.71
CA LEU A 451 16.70 10.21 9.89
C LEU A 451 16.54 10.62 11.36
N ILE A 452 16.60 9.66 12.28
CA ILE A 452 16.47 9.90 13.71
C ILE A 452 17.57 10.85 14.22
N GLU A 453 18.82 10.67 13.79
CA GLU A 453 19.92 11.58 14.17
C GLU A 453 19.71 13.00 13.62
N ASN A 454 19.17 13.14 12.42
CA ASN A 454 18.80 14.45 11.88
C ASN A 454 17.68 15.12 12.69
N TRP A 455 16.67 14.37 13.10
CA TRP A 455 15.59 14.88 13.98
C TRP A 455 16.09 15.29 15.37
N LYS A 456 17.07 14.59 15.92
CA LYS A 456 17.72 14.99 17.20
C LYS A 456 18.43 16.34 17.10
N LYS A 457 19.01 16.66 15.93
CA LYS A 457 19.66 17.97 15.72
C LYS A 457 18.66 19.11 15.70
N THR A 458 17.47 18.89 15.15
CA THR A 458 16.37 19.87 15.16
C THR A 458 15.91 20.15 16.58
N SER A 459 15.72 19.12 17.41
CA SER A 459 15.31 19.25 18.82
C SER A 459 16.28 20.04 19.70
N ARG A 460 17.53 20.27 19.27
CA ARG A 460 18.54 21.04 20.02
C ARG A 460 18.54 22.54 19.67
N LYS A 461 17.83 22.92 18.60
CA LYS A 461 17.77 24.31 18.12
C LYS A 461 16.53 25.05 18.61
N THR A 462 15.54 24.32 19.08
CA THR A 462 14.32 24.81 19.77
C THR A 462 14.49 24.76 21.28
#